data_c4c544a88c11a56d31f70d95eb83bda5
#
_entry.id   c4c544a88c11a56d31f70d95eb83bda5
#
_cell.length_a   1.000
_cell.length_b   1.000
_cell.length_c   1.000
_cell.angle_alpha   90.00
_cell.angle_beta   90.00
_cell.angle_gamma   90.00
#
_symmetry.space_group_name_H-M   'P 1'
#
loop_
_entity.id
_entity.type
_entity.pdbx_description
1 polymer ?
#
loop_
_entity_poly.entity_id
_entity_poly.type
_entity_poly.pdbx_seq_one_letter_code
_entity_poly.pdbx_strand_id
1 'polypeptide(L)'
;MAECKSLELHIAMFPWFATGHMTPFLHLSNEIAKRGHKITFILPKKAQIQLQHLNLHPNFITFHPLTIPHVDGLPLGAETASDISISLVHLLAIAMDRTREQVENIFQAKTPDMVLYDNTH
;
A
#
# COMPACT_ATOMS: atom_id res chain seq x y z
N MET A 1 27.26 -16.22 -15.86
CA MET A 1 27.17 -15.98 -15.44
C MET A 1 26.71 -15.74 -14.53
N ALA A 2 26.77 -16.04 -14.36
CA ALA A 2 26.19 -15.90 -13.53
C ALA A 2 25.99 -14.99 -12.92
N GLU A 3 26.51 -14.57 -12.90
CA GLU A 3 26.31 -13.67 -12.39
C GLU A 3 25.45 -12.88 -12.51
N CYS A 4 25.14 -13.05 -13.17
CA CYS A 4 24.01 -12.34 -13.28
C CYS A 4 23.06 -12.65 -12.24
N LYS A 5 23.51 -12.77 -11.10
CA LYS A 5 22.68 -12.81 -10.10
C LYS A 5 22.02 -11.55 -10.09
N SER A 6 20.79 -11.49 -10.43
CA SER A 6 20.08 -10.30 -10.43
C SER A 6 20.02 -9.79 -9.02
N LEU A 7 20.14 -8.51 -8.85
CA LEU A 7 19.96 -7.91 -7.57
C LEU A 7 18.52 -8.09 -7.14
N GLU A 8 18.33 -8.60 -5.95
CA GLU A 8 17.02 -8.66 -5.37
C GLU A 8 16.72 -7.28 -4.80
N LEU A 9 15.70 -6.63 -5.31
CA LEU A 9 15.30 -5.33 -4.81
C LEU A 9 14.18 -5.49 -3.81
N HIS A 10 14.06 -4.51 -2.94
CA HIS A 10 12.93 -4.40 -2.02
C HIS A 10 12.18 -3.12 -2.35
N ILE A 11 10.93 -3.24 -2.74
CA ILE A 11 10.13 -2.13 -3.21
C ILE A 11 8.94 -1.96 -2.29
N ALA A 12 8.71 -0.73 -1.84
CA ALA A 12 7.52 -0.41 -1.05
C ALA A 12 6.47 0.17 -1.98
N MET A 13 5.23 -0.31 -1.84
CA MET A 13 4.09 0.18 -2.61
C MET A 13 3.16 0.92 -1.68
N PHE A 14 2.84 2.16 -1.99
CA PHE A 14 1.96 2.97 -1.16
C PHE A 14 0.95 3.71 -2.02
N PRO A 15 -0.09 3.01 -2.51
CA PRO A 15 -1.10 3.63 -3.36
C PRO A 15 -2.11 4.45 -2.58
N TRP A 16 -2.83 5.32 -3.29
CA TRP A 16 -3.99 6.00 -2.74
C TRP A 16 -5.01 4.98 -2.23
N PHE A 17 -5.73 5.33 -1.17
CA PHE A 17 -6.66 4.43 -0.49
C PHE A 17 -7.96 4.25 -1.27
N ALA A 18 -7.86 3.77 -2.49
CA ALA A 18 -9.02 3.46 -3.33
C ALA A 18 -8.75 2.16 -4.06
N THR A 19 -9.76 1.30 -4.15
CA THR A 19 -9.62 0.01 -4.79
C THR A 19 -9.12 0.15 -6.23
N GLY A 20 -9.60 1.19 -6.94
CA GLY A 20 -9.16 1.44 -8.31
C GLY A 20 -7.68 1.79 -8.43
N HIS A 21 -7.04 2.18 -7.35
CA HIS A 21 -5.60 2.47 -7.31
C HIS A 21 -4.83 1.30 -6.71
N MET A 22 -5.36 0.71 -5.64
CA MET A 22 -4.66 -0.37 -4.94
C MET A 22 -4.57 -1.63 -5.79
N THR A 23 -5.63 -1.96 -6.54
CA THR A 23 -5.63 -3.16 -7.35
C THR A 23 -4.56 -3.16 -8.45
N PRO A 24 -4.42 -2.08 -9.25
CA PRO A 24 -3.33 -2.03 -10.22
C PRO A 24 -1.95 -2.11 -9.58
N PHE A 25 -1.75 -1.47 -8.42
CA PHE A 25 -0.48 -1.56 -7.71
C PHE A 25 -0.19 -3.01 -7.31
N LEU A 26 -1.23 -3.73 -6.91
CA LEU A 26 -1.05 -5.12 -6.52
C LEU A 26 -0.75 -6.02 -7.72
N HIS A 27 -1.39 -5.75 -8.87
CA HIS A 27 -1.06 -6.48 -10.09
C HIS A 27 0.39 -6.24 -10.49
N LEU A 28 0.85 -4.99 -10.40
CA LEU A 28 2.24 -4.67 -10.66
C LEU A 28 3.17 -5.38 -9.67
N SER A 29 2.76 -5.43 -8.40
CA SER A 29 3.53 -6.12 -7.37
C SER A 29 3.71 -7.59 -7.71
N ASN A 30 2.65 -8.24 -8.19
CA ASN A 30 2.74 -9.64 -8.60
C ASN A 30 3.74 -9.83 -9.74
N GLU A 31 3.76 -8.91 -10.72
CA GLU A 31 4.71 -9.00 -11.83
C GLU A 31 6.14 -8.80 -11.36
N ILE A 32 6.35 -7.87 -10.45
CA ILE A 32 7.68 -7.63 -9.91
C ILE A 32 8.13 -8.82 -9.05
N ALA A 33 7.22 -9.36 -8.25
CA ALA A 33 7.52 -10.51 -7.40
C ALA A 33 7.90 -11.74 -8.22
N LYS A 34 7.29 -11.90 -9.40
CA LYS A 34 7.65 -13.00 -10.30
C LYS A 34 9.12 -12.95 -10.69
N ARG A 35 9.71 -11.77 -10.66
CA ARG A 35 11.11 -11.59 -11.02
C ARG A 35 12.04 -11.67 -9.81
N GLY A 36 11.51 -12.09 -8.67
CA GLY A 36 12.32 -12.36 -7.49
C GLY A 36 12.54 -11.19 -6.55
N HIS A 37 11.81 -10.09 -6.76
CA HIS A 37 11.97 -8.93 -5.89
C HIS A 37 10.94 -8.96 -4.76
N LYS A 38 11.28 -8.34 -3.64
CA LYS A 38 10.40 -8.30 -2.50
C LYS A 38 9.59 -7.02 -2.46
N ILE A 39 8.35 -7.14 -2.03
CA ILE A 39 7.41 -6.03 -1.98
C ILE A 39 6.88 -5.89 -0.57
N THR A 40 6.88 -4.66 -0.04
CA THR A 40 6.13 -4.30 1.15
C THR A 40 4.96 -3.44 0.66
N PHE A 41 3.76 -3.96 0.78
CA PHE A 41 2.57 -3.30 0.27
C PHE A 41 1.85 -2.64 1.45
N ILE A 42 1.82 -1.31 1.45
CA ILE A 42 1.29 -0.51 2.55
C ILE A 42 -0.13 -0.08 2.21
N LEU A 43 -1.07 -0.41 3.05
CA LEU A 43 -2.48 -0.16 2.77
C LEU A 43 -3.27 -0.15 4.08
N PRO A 44 -4.51 0.38 4.07
CA PRO A 44 -5.36 0.29 5.26
C PRO A 44 -5.66 -1.15 5.61
N LYS A 45 -5.82 -1.41 6.90
CA LYS A 45 -6.08 -2.77 7.40
C LYS A 45 -7.31 -3.39 6.73
N LYS A 46 -8.36 -2.62 6.57
CA LYS A 46 -9.59 -3.12 5.95
C LYS A 46 -9.37 -3.52 4.50
N ALA A 47 -8.54 -2.76 3.78
CA ALA A 47 -8.22 -3.07 2.39
C ALA A 47 -7.43 -4.36 2.28
N GLN A 48 -6.56 -4.65 3.25
CA GLN A 48 -5.82 -5.90 3.23
C GLN A 48 -6.76 -7.09 3.22
N ILE A 49 -7.78 -7.05 4.06
CA ILE A 49 -8.74 -8.15 4.13
C ILE A 49 -9.44 -8.34 2.78
N GLN A 50 -9.77 -7.23 2.12
CA GLN A 50 -10.47 -7.28 0.85
C GLN A 50 -9.59 -7.72 -0.31
N LEU A 51 -8.29 -7.43 -0.27
CA LEU A 51 -7.41 -7.60 -1.41
C LEU A 51 -6.41 -8.75 -1.27
N GLN A 52 -6.32 -9.37 -0.09
CA GLN A 52 -5.26 -10.35 0.13
C GLN A 52 -5.34 -11.54 -0.83
N HIS A 53 -6.53 -11.85 -1.33
CA HIS A 53 -6.69 -12.95 -2.28
C HIS A 53 -6.02 -12.68 -3.62
N LEU A 54 -5.70 -11.43 -3.91
CA LEU A 54 -5.01 -11.05 -5.15
C LEU A 54 -3.50 -11.16 -5.04
N ASN A 55 -2.99 -11.47 -3.84
CA ASN A 55 -1.56 -11.67 -3.67
C ASN A 55 -1.20 -13.08 -4.14
N LEU A 56 -0.61 -13.17 -5.32
CA LEU A 56 -0.25 -14.43 -5.93
C LEU A 56 1.14 -14.91 -5.54
N HIS A 57 1.90 -14.09 -4.80
CA HIS A 57 3.26 -14.41 -4.41
C HIS A 57 3.48 -14.05 -2.94
N PRO A 58 2.81 -14.74 -2.01
CA PRO A 58 2.87 -14.37 -0.60
C PRO A 58 4.25 -14.50 0.03
N ASN A 59 5.16 -15.25 -0.61
CA ASN A 59 6.53 -15.33 -0.11
C ASN A 59 7.33 -14.08 -0.45
N PHE A 60 6.87 -13.27 -1.40
CA PHE A 60 7.57 -12.07 -1.84
C PHE A 60 6.82 -10.79 -1.50
N ILE A 61 5.48 -10.84 -1.48
CA ILE A 61 4.65 -9.66 -1.21
C ILE A 61 4.12 -9.76 0.21
N THR A 62 4.54 -8.83 1.05
CA THR A 62 4.08 -8.75 2.43
C THR A 62 3.20 -7.52 2.58
N PHE A 63 1.98 -7.70 3.05
CA PHE A 63 1.12 -6.58 3.37
C PHE A 63 1.52 -5.97 4.70
N HIS A 64 1.50 -4.65 4.75
CA HIS A 64 1.78 -3.93 5.97
C HIS A 64 0.61 -2.99 6.25
N PRO A 65 -0.34 -3.43 7.07
CA PRO A 65 -1.56 -2.64 7.26
C PRO A 65 -1.31 -1.39 8.09
N LEU A 66 -2.04 -0.33 7.73
CA LEU A 66 -2.02 0.92 8.48
C LEU A 66 -3.29 1.02 9.31
N THR A 67 -3.16 1.62 10.49
CA THR A 67 -4.31 2.03 11.29
C THR A 67 -4.69 3.42 10.84
N ILE A 68 -5.89 3.58 10.29
CA ILE A 68 -6.33 4.86 9.75
C ILE A 68 -6.92 5.68 10.89
N PRO A 69 -6.36 6.85 11.18
CA PRO A 69 -6.89 7.68 12.25
C PRO A 69 -8.23 8.28 11.88
N HIS A 70 -9.07 8.50 12.85
CA HIS A 70 -10.36 9.13 12.61
C HIS A 70 -10.15 10.62 12.32
N VAL A 71 -10.84 11.13 11.32
CA VAL A 71 -10.87 12.55 10.98
C VAL A 71 -12.30 13.00 11.10
N ASP A 72 -12.52 14.17 11.75
CA ASP A 72 -13.86 14.70 11.91
C ASP A 72 -14.52 14.85 10.56
N GLY A 73 -15.76 14.36 10.46
CA GLY A 73 -16.51 14.39 9.21
C GLY A 73 -16.49 13.10 8.45
N LEU A 74 -15.54 12.20 8.76
CA LEU A 74 -15.54 10.88 8.16
C LEU A 74 -16.41 9.93 8.98
N PRO A 75 -17.15 9.01 8.33
CA PRO A 75 -17.84 7.96 9.06
C PRO A 75 -16.85 7.12 9.86
N LEU A 76 -17.26 6.64 11.01
CA LEU A 76 -16.43 5.76 11.80
C LEU A 76 -16.16 4.49 11.00
N GLY A 77 -14.89 4.06 11.02
CA GLY A 77 -14.47 2.85 10.30
C GLY A 77 -14.19 3.06 8.83
N ALA A 78 -14.30 4.30 8.32
CA ALA A 78 -13.96 4.57 6.93
C ALA A 78 -12.45 4.50 6.75
N GLU A 79 -11.99 3.68 5.81
CA GLU A 79 -10.56 3.51 5.54
C GLU A 79 -10.21 3.65 4.07
N THR A 80 -11.18 3.52 3.18
CA THR A 80 -10.93 3.62 1.74
C THR A 80 -11.99 4.47 1.09
N ALA A 81 -11.73 4.88 -0.15
CA ALA A 81 -12.67 5.72 -0.90
C ALA A 81 -14.01 5.03 -1.12
N SER A 82 -14.06 3.70 -1.09
CA SER A 82 -15.33 2.99 -1.26
C SER A 82 -16.22 3.07 -0.02
N ASP A 83 -15.68 3.52 1.11
CA ASP A 83 -16.45 3.65 2.35
C ASP A 83 -17.15 4.99 2.47
N ILE A 84 -16.91 5.93 1.55
CA ILE A 84 -17.37 7.30 1.70
C ILE A 84 -17.91 7.83 0.37
N SER A 85 -18.69 8.93 0.45
CA SER A 85 -19.11 9.62 -0.76
C SER A 85 -17.94 10.45 -1.30
N ILE A 86 -18.02 10.77 -2.58
CA ILE A 86 -16.94 11.51 -3.24
C ILE A 86 -16.71 12.88 -2.58
N SER A 87 -17.75 13.46 -1.98
CA SER A 87 -17.59 14.75 -1.32
C SER A 87 -16.72 14.71 -0.09
N LEU A 88 -16.43 13.51 0.44
CA LEU A 88 -15.60 13.35 1.64
C LEU A 88 -14.18 12.88 1.32
N VAL A 89 -13.83 12.76 0.04
CA VAL A 89 -12.51 12.24 -0.34
C VAL A 89 -11.38 13.10 0.24
N HIS A 90 -11.61 14.43 0.33
CA HIS A 90 -10.56 15.29 0.89
C HIS A 90 -10.27 14.97 2.36
N LEU A 91 -11.28 14.49 3.09
CA LEU A 91 -11.08 14.09 4.48
C LEU A 91 -10.29 12.79 4.57
N LEU A 92 -10.51 11.89 3.62
CA LEU A 92 -9.71 10.66 3.55
C LEU A 92 -8.25 10.99 3.22
N ALA A 93 -8.02 12.00 2.38
CA ALA A 93 -6.66 12.46 2.11
C ALA A 93 -5.98 12.97 3.38
N ILE A 94 -6.72 13.68 4.23
CA ILE A 94 -6.19 14.12 5.51
C ILE A 94 -5.85 12.91 6.39
N ALA A 95 -6.72 11.92 6.42
CA ALA A 95 -6.47 10.70 7.19
C ALA A 95 -5.21 10.00 6.68
N MET A 96 -5.03 9.94 5.36
CA MET A 96 -3.83 9.35 4.78
C MET A 96 -2.59 10.12 5.19
N ASP A 97 -2.65 11.45 5.16
CA ASP A 97 -1.52 12.28 5.58
C ASP A 97 -1.17 12.03 7.05
N ARG A 98 -2.16 11.73 7.87
CA ARG A 98 -1.94 11.47 9.29
C ARG A 98 -1.37 10.09 9.57
N THR A 99 -1.20 9.24 8.56
CA THR A 99 -0.49 7.97 8.72
C THR A 99 1.00 8.12 8.48
N ARG A 100 1.49 9.35 8.24
CA ARG A 100 2.89 9.59 7.89
C ARG A 100 3.86 8.92 8.86
N GLU A 101 3.62 9.06 10.14
CA GLU A 101 4.54 8.49 11.13
C GLU A 101 4.60 6.97 11.02
N GLN A 102 3.46 6.34 10.81
CA GLN A 102 3.42 4.89 10.62
C GLN A 102 4.21 4.49 9.40
N VAL A 103 4.04 5.23 8.30
CA VAL A 103 4.73 4.93 7.04
C VAL A 103 6.23 5.13 7.19
N GLU A 104 6.64 6.20 7.86
CA GLU A 104 8.06 6.46 8.10
C GLU A 104 8.69 5.35 8.95
N ASN A 105 7.95 4.86 9.94
CA ASN A 105 8.45 3.76 10.76
C ASN A 105 8.60 2.48 9.94
N ILE A 106 7.70 2.24 9.00
CA ILE A 106 7.81 1.08 8.11
C ILE A 106 9.05 1.23 7.22
N PHE A 107 9.29 2.43 6.67
CA PHE A 107 10.46 2.65 5.83
C PHE A 107 11.75 2.46 6.61
N GLN A 108 11.79 2.91 7.87
CA GLN A 108 12.97 2.74 8.68
C GLN A 108 13.22 1.27 9.03
N ALA A 109 12.15 0.52 9.28
CA ALA A 109 12.28 -0.87 9.66
C ALA A 109 12.61 -1.75 8.46
N LYS A 110 12.05 -1.44 7.29
CA LYS A 110 12.18 -2.29 6.10
C LYS A 110 13.23 -1.83 5.12
N THR A 111 13.64 -0.57 5.20
CA THR A 111 14.66 0.02 4.34
C THR A 111 14.50 -0.37 2.86
N PRO A 112 13.38 -0.01 2.23
CA PRO A 112 13.18 -0.37 0.82
C PRO A 112 14.16 0.37 -0.08
N ASP A 113 14.48 -0.26 -1.22
CA ASP A 113 15.35 0.34 -2.21
C ASP A 113 14.64 1.41 -3.01
N MET A 114 13.30 1.29 -3.17
CA MET A 114 12.52 2.31 -3.85
C MET A 114 11.08 2.26 -3.34
N VAL A 115 10.37 3.38 -3.52
CA VAL A 115 8.98 3.51 -3.10
C VAL A 115 8.17 3.95 -4.30
N LEU A 116 7.09 3.22 -4.58
CA LEU A 116 6.14 3.61 -5.61
C LEU A 116 4.87 4.07 -4.91
N TYR A 117 4.41 5.26 -5.28
CA TYR A 117 3.21 5.84 -4.69
C TYR A 117 2.51 6.69 -5.74
N ASP A 118 1.27 7.11 -5.45
CA ASP A 118 0.60 8.02 -6.37
C ASP A 118 0.13 9.26 -5.61
N ASN A 119 -0.10 10.33 -6.35
CA ASN A 119 -0.43 11.64 -5.81
C ASN A 119 -1.81 12.11 -6.20
N THR A 120 -2.72 11.21 -6.43
CA THR A 120 -4.01 11.59 -6.99
C THR A 120 -5.06 11.88 -5.93
N HIS A 121 -4.71 12.60 -4.90
CA HIS A 121 -5.71 12.93 -3.88
C HIS A 121 -5.82 14.44 -3.66
#